data_118f86e4a518e54453f5638ff2a406fe
#
_entry.id   118f86e4a518e54453f5638ff2a406fe
#
_cell.length_a   1.000
_cell.length_b   1.000
_cell.length_c   1.000
_cell.angle_alpha   90.00
_cell.angle_beta   90.00
_cell.angle_gamma   90.00
#
_symmetry.space_group_name_H-M   'P 1'
#
loop_
_entity.id
_entity.type
_entity.pdbx_description
1 polymer ?
#
loop_
_entity_poly.entity_id
_entity_poly.type
_entity_poly.pdbx_seq_one_letter_code
_entity_poly.pdbx_strand_id
1 'polypeptide(L)'
;MMEAIRALFVALTVIAALAAPAPAQETVKVGVIQPLSGSVAASGNYIRMGAEIGRDWINAKGGVLGRKVELLIEDNKSDPKEAATAAEKLIVRDKVPVIVGAWGSSMTLAAMPKLEEYGVPMVVETSSAATITKRGNPWVFRISPPSEMEALGLEKYMKDLGIKQADFLAVNTDWGRGAVGAFGDLLKRSGAQVGTAEFMEQTATDMNAQITKVKAGGADTLFLTTSVEQITLVLKQAQEQRLVRRVITTGGSSSPSQLIKQAGAAAEGTYHILFFLPWFPEAMPDGKLAKAFVDEWAKRGHPFEGLTEGFRGHDGVLTAVEAIRIAGKPDPKAVREALWQVSVMGVNGPIKFEKDGPAGKESGQSKPSIFIVQVKDGKIALPAFSAKK
;
A
#
# COMPACT_ATOMS: atom_id res chain seq x y z
N MET A 1 15.04 -66.78 27.76
CA MET A 1 13.70 -66.15 27.47
C MET A 1 13.51 -64.85 28.26
N MET A 2 13.82 -64.77 29.55
CA MET A 2 13.73 -63.54 30.36
C MET A 2 14.67 -62.41 29.97
N GLU A 3 15.88 -62.69 29.51
CA GLU A 3 16.87 -61.66 29.07
C GLU A 3 16.50 -61.05 27.72
N ALA A 4 15.90 -61.81 26.80
CA ALA A 4 15.41 -61.29 25.52
C ALA A 4 14.22 -60.35 25.70
N ILE A 5 13.33 -60.60 26.70
CA ILE A 5 12.21 -59.76 27.03
C ILE A 5 12.68 -58.44 27.68
N ARG A 6 13.72 -58.47 28.53
CA ARG A 6 14.33 -57.23 29.10
C ARG A 6 14.98 -56.38 28.06
N ALA A 7 15.70 -56.96 27.10
CA ALA A 7 16.32 -56.20 25.98
C ALA A 7 15.28 -55.53 25.08
N LEU A 8 14.13 -56.21 24.85
CA LEU A 8 13.03 -55.66 24.04
C LEU A 8 12.35 -54.50 24.75
N PHE A 9 12.16 -54.58 26.08
CA PHE A 9 11.56 -53.46 26.86
C PHE A 9 12.48 -52.24 26.96
N VAL A 10 13.81 -52.41 27.05
CA VAL A 10 14.77 -51.30 27.06
C VAL A 10 14.86 -50.66 25.68
N ALA A 11 14.80 -51.42 24.60
CA ALA A 11 14.79 -50.88 23.23
C ALA A 11 13.49 -50.08 22.92
N LEU A 12 12.32 -50.56 23.41
CA LEU A 12 11.05 -49.82 23.23
C LEU A 12 10.99 -48.53 24.04
N THR A 13 11.59 -48.45 25.23
CA THR A 13 11.64 -47.23 26.04
C THR A 13 12.60 -46.19 25.46
N VAL A 14 13.69 -46.57 24.82
CA VAL A 14 14.64 -45.66 24.14
C VAL A 14 14.01 -45.06 22.86
N ILE A 15 13.20 -45.84 22.12
CA ILE A 15 12.51 -45.36 20.92
C ILE A 15 11.37 -44.40 21.29
N ALA A 16 10.67 -44.63 22.40
CA ALA A 16 9.62 -43.71 22.86
C ALA A 16 10.16 -42.38 23.39
N ALA A 17 11.39 -42.33 23.91
CA ALA A 17 12.02 -41.10 24.35
C ALA A 17 12.51 -40.20 23.17
N LEU A 18 12.71 -40.75 21.97
CA LEU A 18 13.06 -40.01 20.75
C LEU A 18 11.87 -39.40 20.01
N ALA A 19 10.65 -39.78 20.42
CA ALA A 19 9.39 -39.28 19.84
C ALA A 19 8.76 -38.13 20.64
N ALA A 20 9.51 -37.45 21.52
CA ALA A 20 9.02 -36.21 22.13
C ALA A 20 8.76 -35.20 21.02
N PRO A 21 7.55 -34.63 20.90
CA PRO A 21 7.30 -33.58 19.92
C PRO A 21 8.30 -32.48 20.17
N ALA A 22 9.08 -32.14 19.16
CA ALA A 22 9.96 -30.97 19.23
C ALA A 22 9.10 -29.80 19.69
N PRO A 23 9.53 -29.00 20.69
CA PRO A 23 8.76 -27.84 21.10
C PRO A 23 8.43 -27.02 19.88
N ALA A 24 7.15 -26.69 19.68
CA ALA A 24 6.73 -25.87 18.56
C ALA A 24 7.57 -24.61 18.59
N GLN A 25 8.42 -24.42 17.59
CA GLN A 25 9.33 -23.29 17.53
C GLN A 25 8.47 -22.04 17.51
N GLU A 26 8.59 -21.18 18.56
CA GLU A 26 7.82 -19.95 18.63
C GLU A 26 7.95 -19.14 17.34
N THR A 27 6.84 -18.68 16.80
CA THR A 27 6.81 -17.81 15.61
C THR A 27 7.28 -16.39 15.95
N VAL A 28 7.76 -15.67 14.96
CA VAL A 28 7.94 -14.21 15.04
C VAL A 28 6.68 -13.55 14.49
N LYS A 29 5.94 -12.88 15.36
CA LYS A 29 4.69 -12.22 15.01
C LYS A 29 4.93 -10.88 14.33
N VAL A 30 4.16 -10.57 13.29
CA VAL A 30 4.07 -9.26 12.65
C VAL A 30 2.60 -8.87 12.61
N GLY A 31 2.24 -7.72 13.16
CA GLY A 31 0.89 -7.20 13.10
C GLY A 31 0.60 -6.63 11.71
N VAL A 32 -0.63 -6.81 11.22
CA VAL A 32 -1.10 -6.23 9.95
C VAL A 32 -2.47 -5.62 10.18
N ILE A 33 -2.66 -4.36 9.80
CA ILE A 33 -3.96 -3.66 9.91
C ILE A 33 -4.43 -3.28 8.52
N GLN A 34 -5.56 -3.85 8.07
CA GLN A 34 -6.14 -3.56 6.75
C GLN A 34 -7.67 -3.46 6.84
N PRO A 35 -8.32 -2.72 5.93
CA PRO A 35 -9.78 -2.74 5.80
C PRO A 35 -10.21 -4.04 5.09
N LEU A 36 -10.52 -5.09 5.84
CA LEU A 36 -10.97 -6.36 5.26
C LEU A 36 -12.47 -6.39 5.05
N SER A 37 -13.18 -5.43 5.67
CA SER A 37 -14.61 -5.16 5.49
C SER A 37 -14.87 -3.67 5.34
N GLY A 38 -16.10 -3.28 5.00
CA GLY A 38 -16.48 -1.89 4.78
C GLY A 38 -16.24 -1.40 3.35
N SER A 39 -16.22 -0.08 3.17
CA SER A 39 -16.29 0.59 1.84
C SER A 39 -15.06 0.39 0.94
N VAL A 40 -13.92 0.01 1.49
CA VAL A 40 -12.66 -0.21 0.76
C VAL A 40 -12.08 -1.61 1.01
N ALA A 41 -12.96 -2.56 1.26
CA ALA A 41 -12.58 -3.94 1.59
C ALA A 41 -11.81 -4.65 0.47
N ALA A 42 -12.09 -4.37 -0.80
CA ALA A 42 -11.36 -4.98 -1.90
C ALA A 42 -9.88 -4.61 -1.86
N SER A 43 -9.58 -3.30 -1.70
CA SER A 43 -8.20 -2.80 -1.58
C SER A 43 -7.44 -3.44 -0.42
N GLY A 44 -8.05 -3.49 0.77
CA GLY A 44 -7.44 -4.11 1.96
C GLY A 44 -7.19 -5.61 1.80
N ASN A 45 -8.12 -6.34 1.18
CA ASN A 45 -7.96 -7.76 0.91
C ASN A 45 -6.84 -8.03 -0.10
N TYR A 46 -6.66 -7.19 -1.12
CA TYR A 46 -5.54 -7.32 -2.05
C TYR A 46 -4.19 -7.13 -1.33
N ILE A 47 -4.09 -6.15 -0.42
CA ILE A 47 -2.87 -5.94 0.36
C ILE A 47 -2.61 -7.14 1.28
N ARG A 48 -3.65 -7.70 1.93
CA ARG A 48 -3.54 -8.91 2.73
C ARG A 48 -2.97 -10.09 1.91
N MET A 49 -3.50 -10.32 0.70
CA MET A 49 -2.99 -11.37 -0.20
C MET A 49 -1.51 -11.19 -0.50
N GLY A 50 -1.06 -9.96 -0.76
CA GLY A 50 0.35 -9.64 -0.97
C GLY A 50 1.22 -9.84 0.28
N ALA A 51 0.72 -9.46 1.44
CA ALA A 51 1.39 -9.69 2.72
C ALA A 51 1.59 -11.18 3.00
N GLU A 52 0.60 -12.02 2.69
CA GLU A 52 0.67 -13.47 2.79
C GLU A 52 1.73 -14.06 1.83
N ILE A 53 1.84 -13.54 0.60
CA ILE A 53 2.94 -13.91 -0.33
C ILE A 53 4.29 -13.57 0.27
N GLY A 54 4.46 -12.34 0.79
CA GLY A 54 5.71 -11.92 1.43
C GLY A 54 6.10 -12.82 2.61
N ARG A 55 5.16 -13.11 3.51
CA ARG A 55 5.36 -14.06 4.61
C ARG A 55 5.80 -15.44 4.12
N ASP A 56 5.13 -15.97 3.11
CA ASP A 56 5.39 -17.33 2.64
C ASP A 56 6.76 -17.42 1.95
N TRP A 57 7.15 -16.40 1.18
CA TRP A 57 8.48 -16.35 0.59
C TRP A 57 9.60 -16.24 1.63
N ILE A 58 9.38 -15.45 2.68
CA ILE A 58 10.32 -15.37 3.81
C ILE A 58 10.39 -16.72 4.52
N ASN A 59 9.25 -17.34 4.79
CA ASN A 59 9.18 -18.62 5.48
C ASN A 59 9.78 -19.77 4.66
N ALA A 60 9.69 -19.75 3.34
CA ALA A 60 10.33 -20.71 2.46
C ALA A 60 11.86 -20.62 2.51
N LYS A 61 12.41 -19.44 2.84
CA LYS A 61 13.85 -19.21 3.04
C LYS A 61 14.33 -19.43 4.50
N GLY A 62 13.48 -20.03 5.36
CA GLY A 62 13.83 -20.33 6.76
C GLY A 62 13.30 -19.33 7.79
N GLY A 63 12.49 -18.34 7.36
CA GLY A 63 11.89 -17.33 8.24
C GLY A 63 12.87 -16.23 8.66
N VAL A 64 12.73 -15.74 9.88
CA VAL A 64 13.60 -14.72 10.48
C VAL A 64 14.12 -15.20 11.84
N LEU A 65 15.39 -14.98 12.13
CA LEU A 65 16.06 -15.45 13.35
C LEU A 65 15.87 -16.97 13.60
N GLY A 66 15.82 -17.76 12.52
CA GLY A 66 15.59 -19.21 12.57
C GLY A 66 14.13 -19.60 12.90
N ARG A 67 13.19 -18.67 12.92
CA ARG A 67 11.78 -18.86 13.30
C ARG A 67 10.86 -18.49 12.15
N LYS A 68 9.72 -19.15 12.02
CA LYS A 68 8.70 -18.79 11.03
C LYS A 68 8.06 -17.44 11.39
N VAL A 69 7.73 -16.67 10.37
CA VAL A 69 6.94 -15.44 10.49
C VAL A 69 5.46 -15.78 10.50
N GLU A 70 4.73 -15.22 11.45
CA GLU A 70 3.28 -15.29 11.57
C GLU A 70 2.69 -13.89 11.41
N LEU A 71 1.67 -13.74 10.55
CA LEU A 71 0.94 -12.48 10.41
C LEU A 71 -0.30 -12.52 11.31
N LEU A 72 -0.42 -11.55 12.20
CA LEU A 72 -1.64 -11.29 12.96
C LEU A 72 -2.39 -10.15 12.26
N ILE A 73 -3.44 -10.52 11.54
CA ILE A 73 -4.15 -9.61 10.64
C ILE A 73 -5.45 -9.14 11.30
N GLU A 74 -5.60 -7.82 11.47
CA GLU A 74 -6.75 -7.17 12.05
C GLU A 74 -7.51 -6.34 11.02
N ASP A 75 -8.84 -6.46 11.05
CA ASP A 75 -9.75 -5.69 10.22
C ASP A 75 -10.06 -4.33 10.88
N ASN A 76 -9.73 -3.24 10.20
CA ASN A 76 -10.11 -1.89 10.65
C ASN A 76 -11.49 -1.44 10.12
N LYS A 77 -12.23 -2.30 9.43
CA LYS A 77 -13.60 -2.08 8.92
C LYS A 77 -13.77 -0.80 8.10
N SER A 78 -12.70 -0.29 7.49
CA SER A 78 -12.66 1.01 6.80
C SER A 78 -12.97 2.22 7.72
N ASP A 79 -12.72 2.09 9.03
CA ASP A 79 -13.03 3.07 10.06
C ASP A 79 -11.79 3.48 10.87
N PRO A 80 -11.53 4.79 11.08
CA PRO A 80 -10.37 5.26 11.84
C PRO A 80 -10.35 4.80 13.31
N LYS A 81 -11.51 4.74 13.99
CA LYS A 81 -11.60 4.32 15.38
C LYS A 81 -11.25 2.82 15.52
N GLU A 82 -11.75 2.00 14.59
CA GLU A 82 -11.43 0.59 14.55
C GLU A 82 -9.93 0.36 14.25
N ALA A 83 -9.31 1.22 13.43
CA ALA A 83 -7.86 1.15 13.18
C ALA A 83 -7.03 1.42 14.45
N ALA A 84 -7.42 2.39 15.27
CA ALA A 84 -6.79 2.64 16.57
C ALA A 84 -6.96 1.46 17.54
N THR A 85 -8.17 0.88 17.58
CA THR A 85 -8.48 -0.32 18.39
C THR A 85 -7.67 -1.53 17.95
N ALA A 86 -7.54 -1.75 16.64
CA ALA A 86 -6.74 -2.84 16.06
C ALA A 86 -5.25 -2.68 16.41
N ALA A 87 -4.72 -1.45 16.33
CA ALA A 87 -3.34 -1.16 16.72
C ALA A 87 -3.10 -1.49 18.21
N GLU A 88 -3.97 -1.01 19.09
CA GLU A 88 -3.85 -1.27 20.54
C GLU A 88 -3.94 -2.77 20.85
N LYS A 89 -4.85 -3.51 20.20
CA LYS A 89 -4.98 -4.97 20.35
C LYS A 89 -3.70 -5.70 19.96
N LEU A 90 -3.13 -5.40 18.80
CA LEU A 90 -1.89 -6.01 18.32
C LEU A 90 -0.70 -5.70 19.27
N ILE A 91 -0.66 -4.49 19.81
CA ILE A 91 0.41 -4.04 20.70
C ILE A 91 0.28 -4.65 22.09
N VAL A 92 -0.86 -4.45 22.73
CA VAL A 92 -1.03 -4.76 24.15
C VAL A 92 -1.30 -6.24 24.38
N ARG A 93 -2.23 -6.83 23.60
CA ARG A 93 -2.63 -8.23 23.76
C ARG A 93 -1.67 -9.19 23.06
N ASP A 94 -1.37 -8.89 21.80
CA ASP A 94 -0.66 -9.84 20.93
C ASP A 94 0.86 -9.61 20.96
N LYS A 95 1.31 -8.46 21.49
CA LYS A 95 2.72 -8.08 21.74
C LYS A 95 3.58 -8.17 20.48
N VAL A 96 3.05 -7.66 19.36
CA VAL A 96 3.81 -7.63 18.11
C VAL A 96 4.96 -6.63 18.20
N PRO A 97 6.16 -6.94 17.65
CA PRO A 97 7.30 -6.02 17.64
C PRO A 97 7.19 -4.91 16.59
N VAL A 98 6.30 -5.07 15.60
CA VAL A 98 6.08 -4.14 14.50
C VAL A 98 4.71 -4.37 13.88
N ILE A 99 4.12 -3.30 13.35
CA ILE A 99 2.86 -3.32 12.60
C ILE A 99 3.12 -2.92 11.15
N VAL A 100 2.44 -3.54 10.20
CA VAL A 100 2.35 -3.15 8.79
C VAL A 100 0.92 -2.64 8.55
N GLY A 101 0.78 -1.47 7.94
CA GLY A 101 -0.53 -0.86 7.71
C GLY A 101 -0.46 0.67 7.71
N ALA A 102 -1.56 1.37 7.60
CA ALA A 102 -2.85 0.87 7.19
C ALA A 102 -3.19 1.43 5.81
N TRP A 103 -4.10 0.76 5.08
CA TRP A 103 -4.72 1.40 3.93
C TRP A 103 -5.63 2.54 4.42
N GLY A 104 -5.40 3.73 3.84
CA GLY A 104 -6.15 4.94 4.16
C GLY A 104 -5.50 5.81 5.23
N SER A 105 -5.26 7.08 4.85
CA SER A 105 -4.50 8.01 5.69
C SER A 105 -5.19 8.31 7.02
N SER A 106 -6.53 8.44 7.04
CA SER A 106 -7.30 8.67 8.26
C SER A 106 -7.17 7.51 9.25
N MET A 107 -7.11 6.24 8.76
CA MET A 107 -6.88 5.06 9.57
C MET A 107 -5.47 5.04 10.17
N THR A 108 -4.45 5.33 9.35
CA THR A 108 -3.07 5.43 9.84
C THR A 108 -2.92 6.53 10.89
N LEU A 109 -3.46 7.72 10.63
CA LEU A 109 -3.40 8.86 11.56
C LEU A 109 -4.09 8.55 12.89
N ALA A 110 -5.19 7.78 12.88
CA ALA A 110 -5.88 7.36 14.09
C ALA A 110 -5.09 6.30 14.90
N ALA A 111 -4.33 5.42 14.23
CA ALA A 111 -3.48 4.42 14.88
C ALA A 111 -2.19 5.03 15.48
N MET A 112 -1.64 6.10 14.88
CA MET A 112 -0.34 6.69 15.25
C MET A 112 -0.17 7.04 16.74
N PRO A 113 -1.18 7.60 17.46
CA PRO A 113 -1.04 7.84 18.90
C PRO A 113 -0.72 6.59 19.71
N LYS A 114 -1.29 5.42 19.33
CA LYS A 114 -1.02 4.14 20.00
C LYS A 114 0.41 3.65 19.75
N LEU A 115 0.98 3.92 18.60
CA LEU A 115 2.38 3.60 18.31
C LEU A 115 3.33 4.38 19.24
N GLU A 116 3.07 5.67 19.45
CA GLU A 116 3.88 6.54 20.30
C GLU A 116 3.67 6.21 21.79
N GLU A 117 2.43 5.95 22.22
CA GLU A 117 2.07 5.59 23.60
C GLU A 117 2.79 4.33 24.06
N TYR A 118 2.83 3.30 23.21
CA TYR A 118 3.37 2.00 23.57
C TYR A 118 4.77 1.72 23.01
N GLY A 119 5.29 2.59 22.17
CA GLY A 119 6.63 2.44 21.59
C GLY A 119 6.76 1.25 20.66
N VAL A 120 5.82 1.09 19.71
CA VAL A 120 5.84 0.04 18.69
C VAL A 120 5.87 0.67 17.29
N PRO A 121 6.84 0.31 16.42
CA PRO A 121 6.94 0.90 15.09
C PRO A 121 5.89 0.36 14.13
N MET A 122 5.52 1.21 13.15
CA MET A 122 4.65 0.88 12.04
C MET A 122 5.33 1.15 10.70
N VAL A 123 5.30 0.16 9.82
CA VAL A 123 5.64 0.31 8.39
C VAL A 123 4.36 0.65 7.64
N VAL A 124 4.28 1.89 7.14
CA VAL A 124 3.12 2.40 6.41
C VAL A 124 3.32 2.16 4.92
N GLU A 125 2.55 1.22 4.35
CA GLU A 125 2.74 0.76 2.97
C GLU A 125 1.82 1.42 1.94
N THR A 126 0.78 2.13 2.39
CA THR A 126 -0.23 2.68 1.47
C THR A 126 -0.50 4.16 1.66
N SER A 127 -0.68 4.63 2.88
CA SER A 127 -1.22 5.97 3.19
C SER A 127 -0.34 7.12 2.72
N SER A 128 -0.91 8.08 1.97
CA SER A 128 -0.19 9.15 1.25
C SER A 128 -0.33 10.55 1.84
N ALA A 129 -1.10 10.77 2.94
CA ALA A 129 -1.19 12.10 3.55
C ALA A 129 0.19 12.56 4.10
N ALA A 130 0.59 13.79 3.78
CA ALA A 130 1.86 14.36 4.23
C ALA A 130 2.02 14.35 5.75
N THR A 131 0.93 14.58 6.47
CA THR A 131 0.91 14.67 7.94
C THR A 131 1.35 13.39 8.64
N ILE A 132 1.33 12.23 7.98
CA ILE A 132 1.77 10.95 8.55
C ILE A 132 3.23 10.99 8.98
N THR A 133 4.10 11.58 8.16
CA THR A 133 5.53 11.72 8.51
C THR A 133 5.87 13.13 9.00
N LYS A 134 5.23 14.18 8.45
CA LYS A 134 5.57 15.57 8.76
C LYS A 134 5.12 16.06 10.14
N ARG A 135 4.18 15.40 10.81
CA ARG A 135 3.80 15.73 12.19
C ARG A 135 4.88 15.37 13.23
N GLY A 136 5.73 14.44 12.86
CA GLY A 136 6.77 13.92 13.74
C GLY A 136 6.24 12.85 14.69
N ASN A 137 6.37 11.59 14.28
CA ASN A 137 6.17 10.41 15.11
C ASN A 137 7.33 9.44 14.83
N PRO A 138 8.27 9.28 15.80
CA PRO A 138 9.49 8.51 15.59
C PRO A 138 9.25 6.99 15.44
N TRP A 139 8.00 6.54 15.56
CA TRP A 139 7.58 5.15 15.39
C TRP A 139 6.97 4.86 14.02
N VAL A 140 6.92 5.84 13.11
CA VAL A 140 6.34 5.71 11.77
C VAL A 140 7.42 5.67 10.70
N PHE A 141 7.35 4.65 9.84
CA PHE A 141 8.24 4.44 8.71
C PHE A 141 7.40 4.14 7.47
N ARG A 142 7.36 5.08 6.51
CA ARG A 142 6.49 4.98 5.35
C ARG A 142 7.25 4.59 4.09
N ILE A 143 6.80 3.52 3.43
CA ILE A 143 7.35 3.05 2.15
C ILE A 143 6.52 3.49 0.95
N SER A 144 5.27 3.96 1.13
CA SER A 144 4.48 4.58 0.07
C SER A 144 4.88 6.05 -0.16
N PRO A 145 4.63 6.59 -1.36
CA PRO A 145 4.86 8.02 -1.59
C PRO A 145 3.79 8.87 -0.91
N PRO A 146 4.13 10.00 -0.33
CA PRO A 146 3.17 11.06 -0.04
C PRO A 146 2.65 11.70 -1.34
N SER A 147 1.47 12.31 -1.29
CA SER A 147 0.86 12.94 -2.48
C SER A 147 1.73 14.03 -3.11
N GLU A 148 2.58 14.71 -2.32
CA GLU A 148 3.56 15.67 -2.87
C GLU A 148 4.63 14.98 -3.72
N MET A 149 5.06 13.78 -3.35
CA MET A 149 6.03 13.00 -4.14
C MET A 149 5.39 12.51 -5.44
N GLU A 150 4.11 12.10 -5.39
CA GLU A 150 3.35 11.77 -6.59
C GLU A 150 3.24 12.97 -7.54
N ALA A 151 2.90 14.15 -7.01
CA ALA A 151 2.82 15.39 -7.77
C ALA A 151 4.17 15.74 -8.41
N LEU A 152 5.29 15.64 -7.69
CA LEU A 152 6.64 15.81 -8.22
C LEU A 152 6.96 14.78 -9.32
N GLY A 153 6.51 13.52 -9.16
CA GLY A 153 6.64 12.49 -10.19
C GLY A 153 5.91 12.82 -11.49
N LEU A 154 4.77 13.53 -11.40
CA LEU A 154 4.00 13.99 -12.56
C LEU A 154 4.58 15.28 -13.17
N GLU A 155 5.29 16.11 -12.41
CA GLU A 155 5.74 17.45 -12.82
C GLU A 155 6.49 17.44 -14.15
N LYS A 156 7.37 16.47 -14.35
CA LYS A 156 8.14 16.30 -15.61
C LYS A 156 7.27 16.06 -16.85
N TYR A 157 6.02 15.64 -16.67
CA TYR A 157 5.08 15.34 -17.75
C TYR A 157 4.04 16.45 -17.98
N MET A 158 3.99 17.47 -17.12
CA MET A 158 2.98 18.54 -17.19
C MET A 158 2.95 19.24 -18.56
N LYS A 159 4.15 19.50 -19.12
CA LYS A 159 4.28 20.12 -20.45
C LYS A 159 3.74 19.22 -21.56
N ASP A 160 4.07 17.93 -21.54
CA ASP A 160 3.62 16.96 -22.56
C ASP A 160 2.12 16.68 -22.44
N LEU A 161 1.58 16.71 -21.23
CA LEU A 161 0.16 16.62 -20.97
C LEU A 161 -0.60 17.88 -21.40
N GLY A 162 0.06 19.04 -21.47
CA GLY A 162 -0.56 20.29 -21.89
C GLY A 162 -1.69 20.75 -21.00
N ILE A 163 -1.59 20.51 -19.68
CA ILE A 163 -2.62 20.89 -18.69
C ILE A 163 -2.60 22.39 -18.50
N LYS A 164 -3.71 23.07 -18.78
CA LYS A 164 -3.88 24.52 -18.59
C LYS A 164 -4.65 24.84 -17.31
N GLN A 165 -5.67 24.05 -17.03
CA GLN A 165 -6.49 24.14 -15.82
C GLN A 165 -6.97 22.77 -15.42
N ALA A 166 -6.93 22.47 -14.14
CA ALA A 166 -7.49 21.22 -13.65
C ALA A 166 -8.47 21.43 -12.50
N ASP A 167 -9.57 20.65 -12.55
CA ASP A 167 -10.52 20.46 -11.47
C ASP A 167 -10.14 19.21 -10.66
N PHE A 168 -10.72 19.09 -9.47
CA PHE A 168 -10.50 17.96 -8.57
C PHE A 168 -11.82 17.35 -8.14
N LEU A 169 -11.87 16.02 -8.15
CA LEU A 169 -12.89 15.24 -7.46
C LEU A 169 -12.17 14.24 -6.56
N ALA A 170 -12.33 14.39 -5.25
CA ALA A 170 -11.57 13.62 -4.27
C ALA A 170 -12.45 13.04 -3.17
N VAL A 171 -12.05 11.90 -2.63
CA VAL A 171 -12.68 11.35 -1.43
C VAL A 171 -12.47 12.30 -0.25
N ASN A 172 -13.51 12.48 0.58
CA ASN A 172 -13.50 13.39 1.73
C ASN A 172 -12.76 12.80 2.95
N THR A 173 -11.46 12.53 2.78
CA THR A 173 -10.58 11.97 3.80
C THR A 173 -9.27 12.77 3.87
N ASP A 174 -8.41 12.50 4.86
CA ASP A 174 -7.09 13.13 4.94
C ASP A 174 -6.26 12.91 3.67
N TRP A 175 -6.38 11.75 3.03
CA TRP A 175 -5.74 11.47 1.75
C TRP A 175 -6.28 12.38 0.63
N GLY A 176 -7.59 12.37 0.39
CA GLY A 176 -8.18 13.14 -0.72
C GLY A 176 -7.94 14.64 -0.58
N ARG A 177 -8.10 15.20 0.63
CA ARG A 177 -7.79 16.61 0.91
C ARG A 177 -6.32 16.94 0.71
N GLY A 178 -5.42 16.07 1.18
CA GLY A 178 -3.98 16.21 0.99
C GLY A 178 -3.56 16.15 -0.47
N ALA A 179 -4.16 15.26 -1.26
CA ALA A 179 -3.90 15.15 -2.70
C ALA A 179 -4.34 16.40 -3.45
N VAL A 180 -5.53 16.96 -3.16
CA VAL A 180 -5.98 18.23 -3.75
C VAL A 180 -4.98 19.34 -3.49
N GLY A 181 -4.44 19.45 -2.27
CA GLY A 181 -3.39 20.41 -1.94
C GLY A 181 -2.12 20.19 -2.75
N ALA A 182 -1.59 18.98 -2.75
CA ALA A 182 -0.32 18.64 -3.40
C ALA A 182 -0.35 18.85 -4.93
N PHE A 183 -1.42 18.38 -5.58
CA PHE A 183 -1.58 18.55 -7.03
C PHE A 183 -2.00 20.00 -7.39
N GLY A 184 -2.72 20.70 -6.52
CA GLY A 184 -2.97 22.13 -6.66
C GLY A 184 -1.67 22.95 -6.65
N ASP A 185 -0.74 22.61 -5.78
CA ASP A 185 0.57 23.25 -5.75
C ASP A 185 1.44 22.88 -6.98
N LEU A 186 1.34 21.66 -7.48
CA LEU A 186 1.95 21.27 -8.77
C LEU A 186 1.43 22.15 -9.91
N LEU A 187 0.10 22.33 -10.03
CA LEU A 187 -0.49 23.17 -11.07
C LEU A 187 0.07 24.58 -11.01
N LYS A 188 0.07 25.21 -9.83
CA LYS A 188 0.62 26.58 -9.64
C LYS A 188 2.08 26.66 -10.06
N ARG A 189 2.94 25.72 -9.64
CA ARG A 189 4.37 25.70 -10.02
C ARG A 189 4.55 25.50 -11.53
N SER A 190 3.68 24.75 -12.18
CA SER A 190 3.72 24.50 -13.62
C SER A 190 3.05 25.61 -14.46
N GLY A 191 2.55 26.68 -13.84
CA GLY A 191 1.85 27.77 -14.52
C GLY A 191 0.43 27.43 -14.97
N ALA A 192 -0.14 26.31 -14.49
CA ALA A 192 -1.51 25.92 -14.75
C ALA A 192 -2.47 26.46 -13.66
N GLN A 193 -3.73 26.60 -14.01
CA GLN A 193 -4.75 27.11 -13.09
C GLN A 193 -5.35 25.99 -12.24
N VAL A 194 -5.59 26.28 -10.96
CA VAL A 194 -6.35 25.43 -10.05
C VAL A 194 -7.84 25.78 -10.22
N GLY A 195 -8.63 24.81 -10.64
CA GLY A 195 -10.06 24.96 -10.83
C GLY A 195 -10.88 24.57 -9.58
N THR A 196 -12.05 24.01 -9.81
CA THR A 196 -12.98 23.57 -8.76
C THR A 196 -12.46 22.33 -8.05
N ALA A 197 -12.63 22.28 -6.72
CA ALA A 197 -12.37 21.08 -5.92
C ALA A 197 -13.67 20.63 -5.23
N GLU A 198 -14.14 19.43 -5.60
CA GLU A 198 -15.31 18.80 -5.01
C GLU A 198 -14.90 17.53 -4.24
N PHE A 199 -15.64 17.28 -3.17
CA PHE A 199 -15.39 16.13 -2.32
C PHE A 199 -16.60 15.20 -2.26
N MET A 200 -16.33 13.90 -2.19
CA MET A 200 -17.34 12.84 -2.05
C MET A 200 -17.04 11.96 -0.85
N GLU A 201 -18.08 11.48 -0.21
CA GLU A 201 -17.91 10.52 0.89
C GLU A 201 -17.37 9.19 0.36
N GLN A 202 -16.53 8.51 1.17
CA GLN A 202 -15.93 7.22 0.79
C GLN A 202 -16.97 6.11 0.55
N THR A 203 -18.18 6.27 1.10
CA THR A 203 -19.31 5.35 0.93
C THR A 203 -20.27 5.78 -0.18
N ALA A 204 -20.05 6.94 -0.82
CA ALA A 204 -20.94 7.45 -1.86
C ALA A 204 -20.93 6.55 -3.10
N THR A 205 -22.11 6.29 -3.64
CA THR A 205 -22.34 5.58 -4.90
C THR A 205 -22.90 6.49 -5.99
N ASP A 206 -23.40 7.67 -5.62
CA ASP A 206 -23.86 8.72 -6.53
C ASP A 206 -23.02 9.98 -6.35
N MET A 207 -22.30 10.38 -7.40
CA MET A 207 -21.45 11.56 -7.46
C MET A 207 -21.95 12.58 -8.49
N ASN A 208 -23.18 12.46 -8.96
CA ASN A 208 -23.72 13.29 -10.03
C ASN A 208 -23.69 14.79 -9.70
N ALA A 209 -23.96 15.16 -8.44
CA ALA A 209 -23.92 16.56 -8.01
C ALA A 209 -22.51 17.15 -8.11
N GLN A 210 -21.50 16.41 -7.63
CA GLN A 210 -20.09 16.82 -7.68
C GLN A 210 -19.59 16.88 -9.12
N ILE A 211 -19.94 15.89 -9.95
CA ILE A 211 -19.58 15.85 -11.37
C ILE A 211 -20.18 17.06 -12.11
N THR A 212 -21.43 17.42 -11.81
CA THR A 212 -22.09 18.62 -12.38
C THR A 212 -21.31 19.90 -12.06
N LYS A 213 -20.88 20.08 -10.81
CA LYS A 213 -20.10 21.26 -10.39
C LYS A 213 -18.71 21.29 -11.05
N VAL A 214 -18.01 20.15 -11.06
CA VAL A 214 -16.73 20.01 -11.76
C VAL A 214 -16.93 20.33 -13.24
N LYS A 215 -17.97 19.81 -13.89
CA LYS A 215 -18.27 20.10 -15.30
C LYS A 215 -18.46 21.59 -15.56
N ALA A 216 -19.13 22.30 -14.67
CA ALA A 216 -19.32 23.75 -14.78
C ALA A 216 -18.02 24.55 -14.65
N GLY A 217 -17.00 24.04 -13.98
CA GLY A 217 -15.68 24.65 -13.84
C GLY A 217 -14.89 24.80 -15.15
N GLY A 218 -15.19 23.96 -16.15
CA GLY A 218 -14.66 24.11 -17.51
C GLY A 218 -13.18 23.77 -17.71
N ALA A 219 -12.51 23.20 -16.72
CA ALA A 219 -11.10 22.79 -16.83
C ALA A 219 -10.88 21.71 -17.90
N ASP A 220 -9.69 21.64 -18.50
CA ASP A 220 -9.33 20.62 -19.48
C ASP A 220 -8.96 19.26 -18.87
N THR A 221 -8.70 19.24 -17.57
CA THR A 221 -8.25 18.05 -16.84
C THR A 221 -9.04 17.89 -15.53
N LEU A 222 -9.31 16.64 -15.14
CA LEU A 222 -9.86 16.25 -13.85
C LEU A 222 -8.84 15.36 -13.13
N PHE A 223 -8.36 15.78 -11.97
CA PHE A 223 -7.69 14.90 -11.03
C PHE A 223 -8.72 14.16 -10.18
N LEU A 224 -8.66 12.84 -10.22
CA LEU A 224 -9.56 11.95 -9.49
C LEU A 224 -8.79 11.20 -8.40
N THR A 225 -9.10 11.49 -7.15
CA THR A 225 -8.46 10.88 -5.97
C THR A 225 -9.49 10.09 -5.17
N THR A 226 -9.59 8.80 -5.43
CA THR A 226 -10.45 7.89 -4.68
C THR A 226 -9.99 6.44 -4.85
N SER A 227 -10.66 5.50 -4.15
CA SER A 227 -10.38 4.07 -4.23
C SER A 227 -10.87 3.46 -5.55
N VAL A 228 -10.33 2.29 -5.87
CA VAL A 228 -10.71 1.54 -7.08
C VAL A 228 -12.21 1.28 -7.18
N GLU A 229 -12.88 1.09 -6.04
CA GLU A 229 -14.31 0.83 -5.96
C GLU A 229 -15.14 2.02 -6.51
N GLN A 230 -14.72 3.25 -6.24
CA GLN A 230 -15.46 4.44 -6.68
C GLN A 230 -15.03 4.97 -8.05
N ILE A 231 -13.78 4.74 -8.49
CA ILE A 231 -13.30 5.25 -9.79
C ILE A 231 -14.21 4.80 -10.94
N THR A 232 -14.61 3.53 -10.95
CA THR A 232 -15.53 2.98 -11.96
C THR A 232 -16.86 3.73 -12.01
N LEU A 233 -17.45 4.04 -10.83
CA LEU A 233 -18.72 4.74 -10.72
C LEU A 233 -18.58 6.18 -11.22
N VAL A 234 -17.53 6.89 -10.79
CA VAL A 234 -17.26 8.26 -11.25
C VAL A 234 -17.12 8.33 -12.76
N LEU A 235 -16.34 7.42 -13.37
CA LEU A 235 -16.11 7.43 -14.82
C LEU A 235 -17.42 7.17 -15.60
N LYS A 236 -18.27 6.25 -15.15
CA LYS A 236 -19.58 5.99 -15.77
C LYS A 236 -20.51 7.19 -15.67
N GLN A 237 -20.68 7.76 -14.47
CA GLN A 237 -21.53 8.93 -14.23
C GLN A 237 -21.01 10.17 -14.99
N ALA A 238 -19.68 10.34 -15.07
CA ALA A 238 -19.07 11.39 -15.85
C ALA A 238 -19.37 11.24 -17.36
N GLN A 239 -19.33 10.01 -17.89
CA GLN A 239 -19.68 9.71 -19.26
C GLN A 239 -21.15 9.98 -19.55
N GLU A 240 -22.07 9.56 -18.66
CA GLU A 240 -23.51 9.82 -18.76
C GLU A 240 -23.80 11.33 -18.79
N GLN A 241 -23.09 12.12 -18.01
CA GLN A 241 -23.16 13.57 -18.03
C GLN A 241 -22.39 14.23 -19.19
N ARG A 242 -21.77 13.44 -20.08
CA ARG A 242 -20.93 13.93 -21.18
C ARG A 242 -19.81 14.86 -20.71
N LEU A 243 -19.15 14.50 -19.62
CA LEU A 243 -17.95 15.15 -19.16
C LEU A 243 -16.76 14.69 -20.01
N VAL A 244 -16.45 15.41 -21.08
CA VAL A 244 -15.35 15.09 -22.01
C VAL A 244 -14.12 15.89 -21.62
N ARG A 245 -13.19 15.28 -20.89
CA ARG A 245 -11.91 15.85 -20.54
C ARG A 245 -10.90 14.78 -20.13
N ARG A 246 -9.63 15.15 -20.01
CA ARG A 246 -8.62 14.25 -19.49
C ARG A 246 -8.91 13.94 -18.03
N VAL A 247 -8.88 12.67 -17.66
CA VAL A 247 -8.94 12.21 -16.27
C VAL A 247 -7.58 11.65 -15.88
N ILE A 248 -7.06 12.07 -14.73
CA ILE A 248 -5.82 11.54 -14.13
C ILE A 248 -6.15 11.03 -12.73
N THR A 249 -6.03 9.72 -12.50
CA THR A 249 -6.20 9.15 -11.15
C THR A 249 -4.90 9.24 -10.37
N THR A 250 -5.00 9.47 -9.06
CA THR A 250 -3.86 9.62 -8.14
C THR A 250 -3.89 8.57 -7.04
N GLY A 251 -2.82 8.48 -6.23
CA GLY A 251 -2.72 7.62 -5.06
C GLY A 251 -2.34 6.17 -5.36
N GLY A 252 -2.17 5.82 -6.63
CA GLY A 252 -1.82 4.45 -7.03
C GLY A 252 -2.88 3.40 -6.73
N SER A 253 -4.10 3.82 -6.34
CA SER A 253 -5.21 2.93 -5.97
C SER A 253 -6.17 2.66 -7.12
N SER A 254 -5.77 2.90 -8.36
CA SER A 254 -6.55 2.53 -9.54
C SER A 254 -6.12 1.17 -10.07
N SER A 255 -7.07 0.45 -10.66
CA SER A 255 -6.83 -0.77 -11.43
C SER A 255 -7.29 -0.57 -12.87
N PRO A 256 -6.42 -0.08 -13.77
CA PRO A 256 -6.79 0.15 -15.18
C PRO A 256 -7.40 -1.07 -15.88
N SER A 257 -6.94 -2.29 -15.55
CA SER A 257 -7.55 -3.52 -16.08
C SER A 257 -9.01 -3.69 -15.66
N GLN A 258 -9.34 -3.37 -14.40
CA GLN A 258 -10.71 -3.40 -13.91
C GLN A 258 -11.55 -2.31 -14.58
N LEU A 259 -11.00 -1.11 -14.74
CA LEU A 259 -11.69 0.01 -15.39
C LEU A 259 -12.03 -0.30 -16.85
N ILE A 260 -11.12 -0.90 -17.62
CA ILE A 260 -11.39 -1.36 -18.99
C ILE A 260 -12.56 -2.35 -19.00
N LYS A 261 -12.58 -3.32 -18.10
CA LYS A 261 -13.66 -4.33 -18.01
C LYS A 261 -15.00 -3.75 -17.56
N GLN A 262 -14.98 -2.86 -16.57
CA GLN A 262 -16.21 -2.41 -15.88
C GLN A 262 -16.75 -1.09 -16.38
N ALA A 263 -15.90 -0.15 -16.78
CA ALA A 263 -16.29 1.16 -17.29
C ALA A 263 -16.25 1.25 -18.81
N GLY A 264 -15.60 0.29 -19.49
CA GLY A 264 -15.56 0.23 -20.95
C GLY A 264 -15.05 1.53 -21.58
N ALA A 265 -15.86 2.14 -22.47
CA ALA A 265 -15.51 3.39 -23.14
C ALA A 265 -15.26 4.57 -22.19
N ALA A 266 -15.81 4.55 -20.97
CA ALA A 266 -15.57 5.62 -19.99
C ALA A 266 -14.13 5.59 -19.43
N ALA A 267 -13.42 4.47 -19.56
CA ALA A 267 -12.02 4.37 -19.17
C ALA A 267 -11.05 4.85 -20.26
N GLU A 268 -11.50 5.00 -21.51
CA GLU A 268 -10.64 5.36 -22.62
C GLU A 268 -10.04 6.76 -22.45
N GLY A 269 -8.74 6.88 -22.75
CA GLY A 269 -7.99 8.14 -22.63
C GLY A 269 -7.59 8.53 -21.21
N THR A 270 -8.01 7.79 -20.17
CA THR A 270 -7.65 8.08 -18.79
C THR A 270 -6.17 7.80 -18.49
N TYR A 271 -5.57 8.60 -17.64
CA TYR A 271 -4.22 8.42 -17.12
C TYR A 271 -4.25 7.97 -15.67
N HIS A 272 -3.29 7.14 -15.27
CA HIS A 272 -3.24 6.58 -13.92
C HIS A 272 -1.82 6.72 -13.37
N ILE A 273 -1.67 7.41 -12.23
CA ILE A 273 -0.45 7.40 -11.45
C ILE A 273 -0.44 6.10 -10.64
N LEU A 274 0.58 5.28 -10.82
CA LEU A 274 0.74 3.96 -10.21
C LEU A 274 2.12 3.80 -9.59
N PHE A 275 2.24 2.83 -8.70
CA PHE A 275 3.51 2.49 -8.04
C PHE A 275 4.00 1.10 -8.42
N PHE A 276 3.19 0.33 -9.13
CA PHE A 276 3.54 -0.97 -9.69
C PHE A 276 2.91 -1.15 -11.06
N LEU A 277 3.66 -1.74 -11.99
CA LEU A 277 3.26 -1.99 -13.38
C LEU A 277 3.18 -3.49 -13.67
N PRO A 278 2.11 -4.20 -13.24
CA PRO A 278 2.01 -5.64 -13.42
C PRO A 278 1.94 -6.07 -14.90
N TRP A 279 1.60 -5.16 -15.81
CA TRP A 279 1.58 -5.39 -17.27
C TRP A 279 2.96 -5.26 -17.90
N PHE A 280 3.89 -4.60 -17.23
CA PHE A 280 5.25 -4.28 -17.69
C PHE A 280 6.25 -4.54 -16.57
N PRO A 281 6.33 -5.79 -16.03
CA PRO A 281 7.20 -6.07 -14.89
C PRO A 281 8.68 -5.80 -15.19
N GLU A 282 9.10 -5.91 -16.47
CA GLU A 282 10.44 -5.60 -16.93
C GLU A 282 10.81 -4.11 -16.81
N ALA A 283 9.81 -3.22 -16.73
CA ALA A 283 10.01 -1.78 -16.51
C ALA A 283 10.21 -1.41 -15.03
N MET A 284 10.03 -2.37 -14.11
CA MET A 284 10.25 -2.17 -12.68
C MET A 284 11.76 -2.19 -12.35
N PRO A 285 12.20 -1.53 -11.25
CA PRO A 285 13.61 -1.51 -10.84
C PRO A 285 14.25 -2.90 -10.70
N ASP A 286 13.50 -3.90 -10.22
CA ASP A 286 13.86 -5.31 -10.31
C ASP A 286 12.77 -6.07 -11.07
N GLY A 287 12.93 -6.15 -12.39
CA GLY A 287 11.96 -6.81 -13.27
C GLY A 287 11.81 -8.31 -12.98
N LYS A 288 12.85 -8.98 -12.46
CA LYS A 288 12.77 -10.40 -12.09
C LYS A 288 11.91 -10.60 -10.86
N LEU A 289 12.10 -9.79 -9.82
CA LEU A 289 11.28 -9.82 -8.62
C LEU A 289 9.83 -9.45 -8.94
N ALA A 290 9.62 -8.39 -9.73
CA ALA A 290 8.30 -7.95 -10.17
C ALA A 290 7.55 -9.07 -10.91
N LYS A 291 8.23 -9.73 -11.89
CA LYS A 291 7.65 -10.86 -12.61
C LYS A 291 7.35 -12.04 -11.68
N ALA A 292 8.27 -12.39 -10.78
CA ALA A 292 8.05 -13.47 -9.83
C ALA A 292 6.82 -13.21 -8.93
N PHE A 293 6.60 -11.96 -8.52
CA PHE A 293 5.43 -11.58 -7.74
C PHE A 293 4.14 -11.73 -8.56
N VAL A 294 4.12 -11.27 -9.82
CA VAL A 294 2.97 -11.44 -10.73
C VAL A 294 2.66 -12.93 -10.95
N ASP A 295 3.69 -13.75 -11.20
CA ASP A 295 3.54 -15.19 -11.43
C ASP A 295 2.98 -15.90 -10.16
N GLU A 296 3.49 -15.58 -8.98
CA GLU A 296 3.02 -16.18 -7.72
C GLU A 296 1.58 -15.73 -7.40
N TRP A 297 1.24 -14.46 -7.66
CA TRP A 297 -0.12 -13.95 -7.53
C TRP A 297 -1.11 -14.72 -8.39
N ALA A 298 -0.77 -14.93 -9.65
CA ALA A 298 -1.58 -15.70 -10.60
C ALA A 298 -1.68 -17.19 -10.19
N LYS A 299 -0.56 -17.80 -9.76
CA LYS A 299 -0.51 -19.19 -9.30
C LYS A 299 -1.44 -19.43 -8.11
N ARG A 300 -1.66 -18.44 -7.24
CA ARG A 300 -2.61 -18.51 -6.11
C ARG A 300 -4.05 -18.25 -6.53
N GLY A 301 -4.32 -17.99 -7.81
CA GLY A 301 -5.66 -17.67 -8.29
C GLY A 301 -6.18 -16.31 -7.82
N HIS A 302 -5.29 -15.41 -7.40
CA HIS A 302 -5.70 -14.07 -6.99
C HIS A 302 -6.11 -13.23 -8.20
N PRO A 303 -7.10 -12.31 -8.07
CA PRO A 303 -7.57 -11.49 -9.19
C PRO A 303 -6.48 -10.54 -9.64
N PHE A 304 -6.20 -10.51 -10.94
CA PHE A 304 -5.14 -9.68 -11.55
C PHE A 304 -5.30 -8.20 -11.19
N GLU A 305 -6.53 -7.75 -11.05
CA GLU A 305 -6.90 -6.39 -10.69
C GLU A 305 -6.32 -5.94 -9.34
N GLY A 306 -6.05 -6.88 -8.45
CA GLY A 306 -5.49 -6.60 -7.13
C GLY A 306 -3.99 -6.36 -7.09
N LEU A 307 -3.25 -6.63 -8.20
CA LEU A 307 -1.79 -6.50 -8.22
C LEU A 307 -1.29 -5.09 -7.92
N THR A 308 -2.03 -4.04 -8.34
CA THR A 308 -1.66 -2.64 -8.08
C THR A 308 -1.77 -2.23 -6.60
N GLU A 309 -2.44 -3.05 -5.79
CA GLU A 309 -2.49 -2.90 -4.33
C GLU A 309 -1.67 -3.98 -3.62
N GLY A 310 -1.73 -5.22 -4.09
CA GLY A 310 -1.15 -6.38 -3.41
C GLY A 310 0.35 -6.29 -3.16
N PHE A 311 1.13 -5.70 -4.07
CA PHE A 311 2.58 -5.53 -3.90
C PHE A 311 2.95 -4.78 -2.61
N ARG A 312 2.08 -3.86 -2.15
CA ARG A 312 2.29 -3.05 -0.94
C ARG A 312 2.37 -3.92 0.30
N GLY A 313 1.48 -4.90 0.40
CA GLY A 313 1.50 -5.87 1.50
C GLY A 313 2.79 -6.70 1.53
N HIS A 314 3.24 -7.17 0.36
CA HIS A 314 4.52 -7.86 0.23
C HIS A 314 5.68 -6.99 0.71
N ASP A 315 5.80 -5.77 0.20
CA ASP A 315 6.91 -4.87 0.51
C ASP A 315 6.86 -4.39 1.97
N GLY A 316 5.66 -4.21 2.53
CA GLY A 316 5.46 -3.89 3.94
C GLY A 316 5.98 -5.00 4.87
N VAL A 317 5.59 -6.25 4.61
CA VAL A 317 6.04 -7.41 5.40
C VAL A 317 7.53 -7.64 5.21
N LEU A 318 8.05 -7.54 3.98
CA LEU A 318 9.49 -7.63 3.70
C LEU A 318 10.28 -6.61 4.54
N THR A 319 9.84 -5.36 4.57
CA THR A 319 10.47 -4.27 5.32
C THR A 319 10.46 -4.53 6.82
N ALA A 320 9.31 -4.93 7.37
CA ALA A 320 9.16 -5.22 8.80
C ALA A 320 10.04 -6.40 9.24
N VAL A 321 10.09 -7.46 8.44
CA VAL A 321 10.88 -8.66 8.75
C VAL A 321 12.38 -8.39 8.61
N GLU A 322 12.79 -7.59 7.62
CA GLU A 322 14.20 -7.18 7.49
C GLU A 322 14.66 -6.35 8.69
N ALA A 323 13.80 -5.45 9.20
CA ALA A 323 14.11 -4.72 10.42
C ALA A 323 14.27 -5.65 11.64
N ILE A 324 13.43 -6.68 11.78
CA ILE A 324 13.58 -7.69 12.84
C ILE A 324 14.90 -8.45 12.68
N ARG A 325 15.27 -8.80 11.44
CA ARG A 325 16.54 -9.49 11.15
C ARG A 325 17.75 -8.64 11.55
N ILE A 326 17.76 -7.36 11.21
CA ILE A 326 18.81 -6.40 11.58
C ILE A 326 18.88 -6.21 13.10
N ALA A 327 17.71 -6.09 13.75
CA ALA A 327 17.61 -5.93 15.21
C ALA A 327 18.13 -7.15 15.99
N GLY A 328 18.19 -8.34 15.36
CA GLY A 328 18.63 -9.60 15.99
C GLY A 328 17.63 -10.12 17.05
N LYS A 329 16.52 -9.45 17.27
CA LYS A 329 15.46 -9.83 18.22
C LYS A 329 14.13 -9.16 17.87
N PRO A 330 12.97 -9.79 18.19
CA PRO A 330 11.66 -9.18 17.99
C PRO A 330 11.28 -8.24 19.16
N ASP A 331 12.05 -7.18 19.36
CA ASP A 331 11.84 -6.16 20.38
C ASP A 331 11.47 -4.84 19.69
N PRO A 332 10.35 -4.18 20.04
CA PRO A 332 9.86 -3.00 19.32
C PRO A 332 10.89 -1.87 19.20
N LYS A 333 11.62 -1.57 20.29
CA LYS A 333 12.63 -0.50 20.27
C LYS A 333 13.80 -0.84 19.39
N ALA A 334 14.30 -2.10 19.46
CA ALA A 334 15.37 -2.56 18.60
C ALA A 334 14.95 -2.58 17.11
N VAL A 335 13.72 -3.00 16.83
CA VAL A 335 13.15 -2.98 15.47
C VAL A 335 13.01 -1.55 14.94
N ARG A 336 12.57 -0.60 15.78
CA ARG A 336 12.51 0.83 15.42
C ARG A 336 13.88 1.39 15.02
N GLU A 337 14.94 1.09 15.78
CA GLU A 337 16.30 1.51 15.42
C GLU A 337 16.82 0.81 14.18
N ALA A 338 16.48 -0.47 13.99
CA ALA A 338 16.84 -1.24 12.82
C ALA A 338 16.15 -0.75 11.54
N LEU A 339 14.94 -0.19 11.61
CA LEU A 339 14.24 0.38 10.45
C LEU A 339 15.06 1.47 9.75
N TRP A 340 15.83 2.26 10.48
CA TRP A 340 16.75 3.24 9.88
C TRP A 340 17.89 2.63 9.06
N GLN A 341 18.17 1.34 9.25
CA GLN A 341 19.24 0.60 8.57
C GLN A 341 18.71 -0.31 7.45
N VAL A 342 17.39 -0.38 7.28
CA VAL A 342 16.78 -1.19 6.21
C VAL A 342 17.25 -0.70 4.85
N SER A 343 17.72 -1.65 4.03
CA SER A 343 18.08 -1.44 2.64
C SER A 343 17.79 -2.74 1.88
N VAL A 344 16.58 -2.85 1.33
CA VAL A 344 16.09 -4.04 0.62
C VAL A 344 15.47 -3.67 -0.71
N MET A 345 15.43 -4.63 -1.62
CA MET A 345 14.71 -4.50 -2.88
C MET A 345 13.29 -5.05 -2.71
N GLY A 346 12.30 -4.18 -2.78
CA GLY A 346 10.88 -4.52 -2.86
C GLY A 346 10.40 -4.65 -4.30
N VAL A 347 9.15 -5.05 -4.48
CA VAL A 347 8.50 -5.15 -5.79
C VAL A 347 8.38 -3.77 -6.46
N ASN A 348 8.13 -2.71 -5.69
CA ASN A 348 8.14 -1.33 -6.20
C ASN A 348 9.57 -0.84 -6.54
N GLY A 349 10.59 -1.33 -5.86
CA GLY A 349 11.97 -0.90 -5.99
C GLY A 349 12.72 -0.85 -4.65
N PRO A 350 13.85 -0.15 -4.57
CA PRO A 350 14.66 -0.10 -3.36
C PRO A 350 13.92 0.61 -2.21
N ILE A 351 13.96 -0.01 -1.03
CA ILE A 351 13.37 0.49 0.20
C ILE A 351 14.49 0.85 1.17
N LYS A 352 14.59 2.13 1.48
CA LYS A 352 15.44 2.69 2.55
C LYS A 352 14.77 3.96 3.06
N PHE A 353 15.08 4.36 4.29
CA PHE A 353 14.42 5.50 4.92
C PHE A 353 15.33 6.70 5.03
N GLU A 354 14.78 7.86 4.70
CA GLU A 354 15.30 9.17 5.02
C GLU A 354 14.44 9.81 6.13
N LYS A 355 15.03 10.71 6.89
CA LYS A 355 14.33 11.43 7.96
C LYS A 355 13.35 12.44 7.39
N ASP A 356 12.11 12.45 7.89
CA ASP A 356 11.07 13.42 7.54
C ASP A 356 10.34 13.88 8.82
N GLY A 357 9.94 15.14 8.87
CA GLY A 357 9.29 15.75 10.02
C GLY A 357 10.24 16.54 10.93
N PRO A 358 9.78 16.99 12.10
CA PRO A 358 10.54 17.87 12.99
C PRO A 358 11.71 17.17 13.67
N ALA A 359 12.80 17.91 13.87
CA ALA A 359 14.02 17.41 14.50
C ALA A 359 13.75 16.81 15.90
N GLY A 360 14.29 15.63 16.14
CA GLY A 360 14.11 14.86 17.38
C GLY A 360 12.84 14.02 17.45
N LYS A 361 11.93 14.16 16.45
CA LYS A 361 10.71 13.35 16.31
C LYS A 361 10.52 12.86 14.87
N GLU A 362 11.61 12.71 14.12
CA GLU A 362 11.56 12.35 12.71
C GLU A 362 10.93 10.97 12.51
N SER A 363 10.09 10.90 11.50
CA SER A 363 9.59 9.67 10.89
C SER A 363 10.50 9.22 9.75
N GLY A 364 10.46 7.95 9.39
CA GLY A 364 11.15 7.45 8.20
C GLY A 364 10.27 7.61 6.95
N GLN A 365 10.85 8.14 5.84
CA GLN A 365 10.20 8.20 4.54
C GLN A 365 11.08 7.55 3.48
N SER A 366 10.55 6.56 2.75
CA SER A 366 11.19 5.99 1.57
C SER A 366 10.87 6.80 0.32
N LYS A 367 11.65 6.58 -0.75
CA LYS A 367 11.45 7.17 -2.09
C LYS A 367 11.04 6.10 -3.09
N PRO A 368 9.78 5.66 -3.10
CA PRO A 368 9.30 4.64 -4.02
C PRO A 368 9.24 5.14 -5.45
N SER A 369 9.24 4.20 -6.41
CA SER A 369 9.06 4.49 -7.81
C SER A 369 7.62 4.91 -8.12
N ILE A 370 7.46 5.90 -9.02
CA ILE A 370 6.18 6.44 -9.46
C ILE A 370 6.14 6.36 -10.97
N PHE A 371 5.06 5.79 -11.48
CA PHE A 371 4.82 5.56 -12.90
C PHE A 371 3.52 6.24 -13.35
N ILE A 372 3.40 6.47 -14.65
CA ILE A 372 2.16 6.87 -15.28
C ILE A 372 1.84 5.91 -16.42
N VAL A 373 0.60 5.46 -16.50
CA VAL A 373 0.07 4.68 -17.61
C VAL A 373 -1.16 5.36 -18.18
N GLN A 374 -1.53 4.98 -19.41
CA GLN A 374 -2.74 5.45 -20.08
C GLN A 374 -3.56 4.26 -20.53
N VAL A 375 -4.89 4.37 -20.44
CA VAL A 375 -5.81 3.49 -21.17
C VAL A 375 -5.94 4.04 -22.58
N LYS A 376 -5.52 3.26 -23.59
CA LYS A 376 -5.53 3.63 -24.99
C LYS A 376 -5.93 2.45 -25.86
N ASP A 377 -6.93 2.65 -26.72
CA ASP A 377 -7.47 1.60 -27.59
C ASP A 377 -7.89 0.34 -26.81
N GLY A 378 -8.52 0.54 -25.64
CA GLY A 378 -8.94 -0.53 -24.73
C GLY A 378 -7.78 -1.32 -24.09
N LYS A 379 -6.55 -0.81 -24.13
CA LYS A 379 -5.34 -1.44 -23.59
C LYS A 379 -4.62 -0.48 -22.65
N ILE A 380 -3.77 -1.06 -21.81
CA ILE A 380 -2.89 -0.26 -20.95
C ILE A 380 -1.57 -0.03 -21.68
N ALA A 381 -1.16 1.22 -21.77
CA ALA A 381 0.03 1.63 -22.48
C ALA A 381 0.89 2.56 -21.60
N LEU A 382 2.20 2.52 -21.79
CA LEU A 382 3.09 3.58 -21.33
C LEU A 382 2.92 4.78 -22.26
N PRO A 383 2.61 5.98 -21.77
CA PRO A 383 2.48 7.16 -22.62
C PRO A 383 3.77 7.43 -23.38
N ALA A 384 3.67 7.91 -24.63
CA ALA A 384 4.82 8.16 -25.50
C ALA A 384 5.86 9.12 -24.90
N PHE A 385 5.43 10.06 -24.06
CA PHE A 385 6.33 10.97 -23.34
C PHE A 385 7.09 10.26 -22.19
N SER A 386 6.55 9.17 -21.61
CA SER A 386 7.25 8.37 -20.59
C SER A 386 8.46 7.61 -21.15
N ALA A 387 8.50 7.38 -22.46
CA ALA A 387 9.60 6.69 -23.14
C ALA A 387 10.81 7.62 -23.46
N LYS A 388 10.64 8.94 -23.35
CA LYS A 388 11.72 9.90 -23.52
C LYS A 388 12.43 10.06 -22.17
N LYS A 389 13.47 9.24 -21.95
CA LYS A 389 14.44 9.41 -20.85
C LYS A 389 15.55 10.36 -21.23
#